data_b08a479d78298b2a7a56045be0374fdd
#
_entry.id   b08a479d78298b2a7a56045be0374fdd
#
_cell.length_a   1.000
_cell.length_b   1.000
_cell.length_c   1.000
_cell.angle_alpha   90.00
_cell.angle_beta   90.00
_cell.angle_gamma   90.00
#
_symmetry.space_group_name_H-M   'P 1'
#
loop_
_entity.id
_entity.type
_entity.pdbx_description
1 polymer ?
#
loop_
_entity_poly.entity_id
_entity_poly.type
_entity_poly.pdbx_seq_one_letter_code
_entity_poly.pdbx_strand_id
1 'polypeptide(L)'
;MVKPIANRMFGLNEKEMAQYFEEVEEKLLEETNYALELKRSMELGDACKHIQGVFFPTYYPELSGDRVLTMDWITGDHLREFLEKDPSQDLKNKVAQNLWSFYDFQLHTLKAIHAHPHPGNFFIQPDGSLGIIDFGCVKEVPHDFYNNYFPLLIEDLRSQKSVTDV
;
A
#
# COMPACT_ATOMS: atom_id res chain seq x y z
N MET A 1 14.53 28.40 -4.37
CA MET A 1 14.28 28.86 -5.75
C MET A 1 13.18 28.09 -6.51
N VAL A 2 12.55 27.06 -5.96
CA VAL A 2 11.51 26.22 -6.60
C VAL A 2 10.08 26.77 -6.39
N LYS A 3 9.81 27.42 -5.24
CA LYS A 3 8.47 27.92 -4.85
C LYS A 3 7.74 28.80 -5.89
N PRO A 4 8.38 29.81 -6.55
CA PRO A 4 7.65 30.68 -7.49
C PRO A 4 7.27 29.98 -8.80
N ILE A 5 7.97 28.93 -9.20
CA ILE A 5 7.69 28.18 -10.43
C ILE A 5 6.50 27.26 -10.22
N ALA A 6 6.40 26.59 -9.07
CA ALA A 6 5.30 25.71 -8.72
C ALA A 6 3.96 26.48 -8.61
N ASN A 7 3.94 27.66 -7.98
CA ASN A 7 2.75 28.52 -7.92
C ASN A 7 2.18 28.84 -9.31
N ARG A 8 3.06 29.04 -10.30
CA ARG A 8 2.65 29.41 -11.65
C ARG A 8 2.17 28.22 -12.49
N MET A 9 2.63 27.01 -12.16
CA MET A 9 2.25 25.76 -12.87
C MET A 9 0.97 25.13 -12.35
N PHE A 10 0.72 25.17 -11.04
CA PHE A 10 -0.37 24.41 -10.41
C PHE A 10 -1.55 25.28 -9.95
N GLY A 11 -1.46 26.61 -10.00
CA GLY A 11 -2.56 27.51 -9.62
C GLY A 11 -2.99 27.41 -8.15
N LEU A 12 -2.15 26.80 -7.29
CA LEU A 12 -2.41 26.63 -5.87
C LEU A 12 -2.09 27.91 -5.10
N ASN A 13 -2.87 28.20 -4.06
CA ASN A 13 -2.55 29.31 -3.15
C ASN A 13 -1.38 28.97 -2.22
N GLU A 14 -0.78 29.99 -1.58
CA GLU A 14 0.40 29.79 -0.73
C GLU A 14 0.17 28.84 0.45
N LYS A 15 -1.05 28.78 0.99
CA LYS A 15 -1.41 27.93 2.11
C LYS A 15 -1.51 26.47 1.68
N GLU A 16 -2.15 26.19 0.54
CA GLU A 16 -2.24 24.86 -0.05
C GLU A 16 -0.86 24.31 -0.43
N MET A 17 -0.01 25.20 -0.97
CA MET A 17 1.39 24.86 -1.26
C MET A 17 2.20 24.53 -0.02
N ALA A 18 2.02 25.29 1.06
CA ALA A 18 2.72 25.03 2.31
C ALA A 18 2.32 23.67 2.90
N GLN A 19 1.02 23.35 2.94
CA GLN A 19 0.50 22.07 3.39
C GLN A 19 1.03 20.90 2.52
N TYR A 20 1.05 21.07 1.20
CA TYR A 20 1.59 20.05 0.30
C TYR A 20 3.09 19.79 0.54
N PHE A 21 3.89 20.84 0.71
CA PHE A 21 5.33 20.68 1.00
C PHE A 21 5.58 20.05 2.37
N GLU A 22 4.78 20.37 3.37
CA GLU A 22 4.85 19.76 4.70
C GLU A 22 4.52 18.26 4.62
N GLU A 23 3.45 17.87 3.91
CA GLU A 23 3.10 16.47 3.68
C GLU A 23 4.20 15.71 2.93
N VAL A 24 4.80 16.32 1.89
CA VAL A 24 5.92 15.72 1.15
C VAL A 24 7.15 15.56 2.03
N GLU A 25 7.48 16.56 2.86
CA GLU A 25 8.61 16.50 3.78
C GLU A 25 8.41 15.40 4.83
N GLU A 26 7.22 15.32 5.43
CA GLU A 26 6.87 14.25 6.39
C GLU A 26 7.01 12.87 5.75
N LYS A 27 6.52 12.70 4.51
CA LYS A 27 6.64 11.42 3.81
C LYS A 27 8.08 11.04 3.48
N LEU A 28 8.90 11.98 3.05
CA LEU A 28 10.32 11.74 2.82
C LEU A 28 11.07 11.37 4.11
N LEU A 29 10.69 11.98 5.23
CA LEU A 29 11.25 11.63 6.54
C LEU A 29 10.79 10.24 7.00
N GLU A 30 9.52 9.86 6.77
CA GLU A 30 9.03 8.51 7.05
C GLU A 30 9.78 7.46 6.23
N GLU A 31 10.01 7.68 4.93
CA GLU A 31 10.74 6.74 4.05
C GLU A 31 12.20 6.51 4.46
N THR A 32 12.79 7.43 5.21
CA THR A 32 14.15 7.26 5.75
C THR A 32 14.19 6.61 7.12
N ASN A 33 13.05 6.32 7.72
CA ASN A 33 12.92 5.76 9.06
C ASN A 33 12.73 4.24 9.02
N TYR A 34 13.83 3.50 8.88
CA TYR A 34 13.78 2.04 8.79
C TYR A 34 13.31 1.34 10.07
N ALA A 35 13.44 1.97 11.23
CA ALA A 35 12.86 1.45 12.46
C ALA A 35 11.31 1.47 12.40
N LEU A 36 10.73 2.53 11.84
CA LEU A 36 9.28 2.63 11.61
C LEU A 36 8.80 1.64 10.53
N GLU A 37 9.56 1.52 9.44
CA GLU A 37 9.28 0.56 8.38
C GLU A 37 9.32 -0.88 8.90
N LEU A 38 10.33 -1.26 9.68
CA LEU A 38 10.42 -2.55 10.33
C LEU A 38 9.18 -2.87 11.16
N LYS A 39 8.77 -1.92 12.01
CA LYS A 39 7.59 -2.07 12.86
C LYS A 39 6.33 -2.30 12.02
N ARG A 40 6.07 -1.43 11.04
CA ARG A 40 4.91 -1.51 10.14
C ARG A 40 4.89 -2.82 9.34
N SER A 41 6.06 -3.24 8.84
CA SER A 41 6.21 -4.47 8.06
C SER A 41 5.87 -5.70 8.89
N MET A 42 6.35 -5.76 10.13
CA MET A 42 6.03 -6.87 11.04
C MET A 42 4.56 -6.88 11.44
N GLU A 43 3.98 -5.73 11.80
CA GLU A 43 2.58 -5.61 12.19
C GLU A 43 1.63 -5.97 11.04
N LEU A 44 1.87 -5.43 9.85
CA LEU A 44 1.02 -5.68 8.69
C LEU A 44 1.20 -7.11 8.16
N GLY A 45 2.46 -7.60 8.11
CA GLY A 45 2.74 -8.98 7.71
C GLY A 45 2.07 -9.99 8.66
N ASP A 46 2.14 -9.76 9.98
CA ASP A 46 1.47 -10.62 10.97
C ASP A 46 -0.06 -10.59 10.84
N ALA A 47 -0.63 -9.41 10.63
CA ALA A 47 -2.07 -9.25 10.42
C ALA A 47 -2.55 -9.94 9.12
N CYS A 48 -1.75 -9.93 8.06
CA CYS A 48 -2.11 -10.47 6.75
C CYS A 48 -1.65 -11.93 6.51
N LYS A 49 -0.89 -12.55 7.41
CA LYS A 49 -0.32 -13.91 7.23
C LYS A 49 -1.35 -15.02 7.00
N HIS A 50 -2.63 -14.79 7.35
CA HIS A 50 -3.71 -15.77 7.14
C HIS A 50 -4.28 -15.71 5.72
N ILE A 51 -3.92 -14.69 4.91
CA ILE A 51 -4.41 -14.55 3.54
C ILE A 51 -3.69 -15.57 2.66
N GLN A 52 -4.46 -16.49 2.09
CA GLN A 52 -3.90 -17.52 1.21
C GLN A 52 -3.30 -16.90 -0.05
N GLY A 53 -2.15 -17.41 -0.47
CA GLY A 53 -1.46 -16.94 -1.66
C GLY A 53 -0.70 -15.62 -1.49
N VAL A 54 -0.55 -15.13 -0.26
CA VAL A 54 0.28 -13.97 0.09
C VAL A 54 1.26 -14.37 1.17
N PHE A 55 2.51 -13.93 1.06
CA PHE A 55 3.54 -14.14 2.08
C PHE A 55 4.47 -12.93 2.19
N PHE A 56 5.18 -12.85 3.32
CA PHE A 56 6.05 -11.75 3.69
C PHE A 56 7.42 -12.31 4.08
N PRO A 57 8.51 -11.53 3.91
CA PRO A 57 9.80 -11.93 4.45
C PRO A 57 9.77 -12.00 5.96
N THR A 58 10.62 -12.82 6.54
CA THR A 58 10.95 -12.71 7.96
C THR A 58 11.84 -11.50 8.15
N TYR A 59 11.48 -10.61 9.05
CA TYR A 59 12.30 -9.47 9.44
C TYR A 59 13.14 -9.80 10.67
N TYR A 60 14.35 -9.27 10.75
CA TYR A 60 15.30 -9.51 11.83
C TYR A 60 15.56 -8.20 12.62
N PRO A 61 14.76 -7.91 13.67
CA PRO A 61 14.91 -6.67 14.44
C PRO A 61 16.29 -6.52 15.06
N GLU A 62 16.90 -7.62 15.52
CA GLU A 62 18.22 -7.65 16.14
C GLU A 62 19.36 -7.31 15.15
N LEU A 63 19.09 -7.41 13.84
CA LEU A 63 20.03 -7.05 12.76
C LEU A 63 19.60 -5.78 12.02
N SER A 64 18.56 -5.10 12.51
CA SER A 64 17.98 -3.90 11.91
C SER A 64 18.21 -2.69 12.83
N GLY A 65 18.08 -1.49 12.27
CA GLY A 65 18.26 -0.23 13.00
C GLY A 65 17.78 0.96 12.17
N ASP A 66 18.07 2.16 12.59
CA ASP A 66 17.55 3.39 11.96
C ASP A 66 17.89 3.53 10.48
N ARG A 67 18.95 2.88 10.02
CA ARG A 67 19.48 2.99 8.64
C ARG A 67 19.69 1.66 7.95
N VAL A 68 19.28 0.55 8.57
CA VAL A 68 19.43 -0.81 8.04
C VAL A 68 18.16 -1.58 8.35
N LEU A 69 17.55 -2.13 7.34
CA LEU A 69 16.44 -3.08 7.45
C LEU A 69 16.92 -4.46 6.96
N THR A 70 16.88 -5.44 7.86
CA THR A 70 17.33 -6.81 7.55
C THR A 70 16.14 -7.74 7.49
N MET A 71 16.02 -8.48 6.38
CA MET A 71 14.92 -9.41 6.13
C MET A 71 15.36 -10.56 5.24
N ASP A 72 14.53 -11.61 5.16
CA ASP A 72 14.73 -12.71 4.23
C ASP A 72 14.76 -12.20 2.78
N TRP A 73 15.59 -12.87 1.96
CA TRP A 73 15.59 -12.62 0.53
C TRP A 73 14.39 -13.31 -0.13
N ILE A 74 13.49 -12.55 -0.72
CA ILE A 74 12.39 -13.06 -1.52
C ILE A 74 12.82 -13.14 -3.00
N THR A 75 12.59 -14.28 -3.62
CA THR A 75 12.73 -14.47 -5.07
C THR A 75 11.37 -14.46 -5.73
N GLY A 76 11.30 -14.24 -7.02
CA GLY A 76 10.07 -14.24 -7.81
C GLY A 76 10.18 -13.28 -8.97
N ASP A 77 9.19 -13.29 -9.84
CA ASP A 77 9.12 -12.36 -10.98
C ASP A 77 8.41 -11.08 -10.56
N HIS A 78 8.89 -9.93 -10.98
CA HIS A 78 8.10 -8.74 -10.96
C HIS A 78 6.99 -8.81 -12.03
N LEU A 79 5.94 -7.99 -11.87
CA LEU A 79 4.74 -8.05 -12.74
C LEU A 79 5.08 -8.03 -14.23
N ARG A 80 6.04 -7.22 -14.64
CA ARG A 80 6.46 -7.14 -16.05
C ARG A 80 7.10 -8.45 -16.53
N GLU A 81 8.04 -8.99 -15.77
CA GLU A 81 8.74 -10.24 -16.08
C GLU A 81 7.76 -11.42 -16.12
N PHE A 82 6.82 -11.45 -15.19
CA PHE A 82 5.74 -12.44 -15.17
C PHE A 82 4.89 -12.39 -16.44
N LEU A 83 4.48 -11.19 -16.89
CA LEU A 83 3.66 -11.04 -18.09
C LEU A 83 4.44 -11.35 -19.37
N GLU A 84 5.74 -11.05 -19.43
CA GLU A 84 6.62 -11.39 -20.59
C GLU A 84 6.77 -12.91 -20.79
N LYS A 85 6.54 -13.72 -19.76
CA LYS A 85 6.52 -15.19 -19.83
C LYS A 85 5.21 -15.78 -20.39
N ASP A 86 4.26 -14.93 -20.75
CA ASP A 86 2.91 -15.28 -21.23
C ASP A 86 2.21 -16.37 -20.38
N PRO A 87 1.99 -16.12 -19.08
CA PRO A 87 1.37 -17.10 -18.20
C PRO A 87 -0.09 -17.37 -18.61
N SER A 88 -0.58 -18.56 -18.24
CA SER A 88 -1.98 -18.93 -18.50
C SER A 88 -2.96 -17.93 -17.87
N GLN A 89 -4.17 -17.84 -18.42
CA GLN A 89 -5.20 -16.97 -17.87
C GLN A 89 -5.56 -17.34 -16.43
N ASP A 90 -5.56 -18.62 -16.09
CA ASP A 90 -5.84 -19.10 -14.73
C ASP A 90 -4.77 -18.59 -13.72
N LEU A 91 -3.50 -18.60 -14.14
CA LEU A 91 -2.42 -18.08 -13.31
C LEU A 91 -2.52 -16.55 -13.16
N LYS A 92 -2.84 -15.81 -14.24
CA LYS A 92 -3.12 -14.37 -14.18
C LYS A 92 -4.28 -14.06 -13.21
N ASN A 93 -5.35 -14.84 -13.29
CA ASN A 93 -6.52 -14.69 -12.41
C ASN A 93 -6.16 -14.97 -10.95
N LYS A 94 -5.35 -16.00 -10.69
CA LYS A 94 -4.89 -16.34 -9.34
C LYS A 94 -4.06 -15.20 -8.72
N VAL A 95 -3.11 -14.66 -9.46
CA VAL A 95 -2.29 -13.50 -9.03
C VAL A 95 -3.18 -12.30 -8.73
N ALA A 96 -4.12 -11.98 -9.63
CA ALA A 96 -5.05 -10.88 -9.43
C ALA A 96 -5.95 -11.08 -8.20
N GLN A 97 -6.45 -12.31 -7.98
CA GLN A 97 -7.26 -12.64 -6.80
C GLN A 97 -6.47 -12.52 -5.50
N ASN A 98 -5.21 -12.97 -5.47
CA ASN A 98 -4.37 -12.85 -4.29
C ASN A 98 -4.10 -11.37 -3.95
N LEU A 99 -3.80 -10.56 -4.98
CA LEU A 99 -3.61 -9.12 -4.82
C LEU A 99 -4.89 -8.43 -4.33
N TRP A 100 -6.04 -8.78 -4.91
CA TRP A 100 -7.34 -8.28 -4.48
C TRP A 100 -7.61 -8.63 -3.00
N SER A 101 -7.45 -9.90 -2.63
CA SER A 101 -7.70 -10.37 -1.25
C SER A 101 -6.81 -9.64 -0.23
N PHE A 102 -5.56 -9.34 -0.60
CA PHE A 102 -4.63 -8.58 0.23
C PHE A 102 -5.11 -7.15 0.47
N TYR A 103 -5.52 -6.43 -0.58
CA TYR A 103 -6.01 -5.05 -0.44
C TYR A 103 -7.41 -4.95 0.16
N ASP A 104 -8.29 -5.89 -0.18
CA ASP A 104 -9.64 -5.99 0.39
C ASP A 104 -9.59 -6.14 1.91
N PHE A 105 -8.75 -7.04 2.42
CA PHE A 105 -8.57 -7.24 3.85
C PHE A 105 -8.02 -5.98 4.55
N GLN A 106 -7.01 -5.33 3.96
CA GLN A 106 -6.45 -4.10 4.49
C GLN A 106 -7.50 -2.99 4.58
N LEU A 107 -8.27 -2.80 3.52
CA LEU A 107 -9.24 -1.73 3.42
C LEU A 107 -10.46 -1.99 4.31
N HIS A 108 -11.00 -3.21 4.28
CA HIS A 108 -12.28 -3.53 4.90
C HIS A 108 -12.17 -4.09 6.33
N THR A 109 -11.02 -4.65 6.69
CA THR A 109 -10.82 -5.23 8.02
C THR A 109 -9.83 -4.43 8.85
N LEU A 110 -8.62 -4.20 8.33
CA LEU A 110 -7.59 -3.48 9.08
C LEU A 110 -7.84 -1.97 9.15
N LYS A 111 -8.55 -1.40 8.18
CA LYS A 111 -8.69 0.06 8.01
C LYS A 111 -7.33 0.76 7.89
N ALA A 112 -6.34 0.05 7.43
CA ALA A 112 -4.98 0.53 7.19
C ALA A 112 -4.47 -0.09 5.90
N ILE A 113 -4.07 0.72 4.94
CA ILE A 113 -3.74 0.30 3.59
C ILE A 113 -2.27 0.61 3.25
N HIS A 114 -1.61 -0.33 2.61
CA HIS A 114 -0.33 -0.11 1.95
C HIS A 114 -0.52 0.92 0.83
N ALA A 115 -0.06 2.14 1.06
CA ALA A 115 -0.40 3.30 0.22
C ALA A 115 0.60 3.56 -0.91
N HIS A 116 1.66 2.74 -1.03
CA HIS A 116 2.66 2.84 -2.10
C HIS A 116 2.77 1.52 -2.89
N PRO A 117 1.74 1.13 -3.67
CA PRO A 117 1.70 -0.15 -4.38
C PRO A 117 2.59 -0.14 -5.63
N HIS A 118 3.88 0.11 -5.46
CA HIS A 118 4.83 0.03 -6.58
C HIS A 118 4.97 -1.42 -7.04
N PRO A 119 4.92 -1.73 -8.37
CA PRO A 119 5.04 -3.10 -8.87
C PRO A 119 6.32 -3.82 -8.44
N GLY A 120 7.40 -3.10 -8.13
CA GLY A 120 8.66 -3.63 -7.61
C GLY A 120 8.57 -4.20 -6.19
N ASN A 121 7.49 -3.92 -5.45
CA ASN A 121 7.27 -4.43 -4.10
C ASN A 121 6.56 -5.79 -4.09
N PHE A 122 6.23 -6.33 -5.26
CA PHE A 122 5.52 -7.60 -5.43
C PHE A 122 6.38 -8.60 -6.21
N PHE A 123 6.54 -9.79 -5.65
CA PHE A 123 7.27 -10.91 -6.23
C PHE A 123 6.31 -12.07 -6.50
N ILE A 124 6.06 -12.36 -7.77
CA ILE A 124 5.12 -13.39 -8.21
C ILE A 124 5.86 -14.72 -8.28
N GLN A 125 5.35 -15.71 -7.56
CA GLN A 125 5.89 -17.06 -7.57
C GLN A 125 5.35 -17.88 -8.77
N PRO A 126 6.01 -18.99 -9.16
CA PRO A 126 5.53 -19.85 -10.23
C PRO A 126 4.12 -20.41 -10.00
N ASP A 127 3.71 -20.55 -8.76
CA ASP A 127 2.36 -21.02 -8.38
C ASP A 127 1.32 -19.89 -8.30
N GLY A 128 1.72 -18.64 -8.55
CA GLY A 128 0.87 -17.44 -8.48
C GLY A 128 0.72 -16.84 -7.09
N SER A 129 1.46 -17.33 -6.08
CA SER A 129 1.53 -16.65 -4.79
C SER A 129 2.37 -15.36 -4.88
N LEU A 130 2.12 -14.43 -3.96
CA LEU A 130 2.72 -13.09 -3.93
C LEU A 130 3.59 -12.92 -2.69
N GLY A 131 4.89 -12.71 -2.90
CA GLY A 131 5.77 -12.16 -1.89
C GLY A 131 5.67 -10.63 -1.89
N ILE A 132 5.46 -10.02 -0.74
CA ILE A 132 5.24 -8.57 -0.62
C ILE A 132 6.27 -7.99 0.34
N ILE A 133 6.89 -6.91 -0.08
CA ILE A 133 7.87 -6.13 0.70
C ILE A 133 7.48 -4.66 0.73
N ASP A 134 8.21 -3.89 1.54
CA ASP A 134 8.13 -2.42 1.62
C ASP A 134 6.77 -1.92 2.14
N PHE A 135 6.71 -1.76 3.45
CA PHE A 135 5.55 -1.17 4.14
C PHE A 135 5.88 0.19 4.77
N GLY A 136 6.85 0.89 4.21
CA GLY A 136 7.24 2.23 4.66
C GLY A 136 6.09 3.23 4.65
N CYS A 137 5.17 3.10 3.68
CA CYS A 137 3.99 3.95 3.57
C CYS A 137 2.70 3.16 3.82
N VAL A 138 2.21 3.19 5.05
CA VAL A 138 0.88 2.67 5.43
C VAL A 138 0.00 3.86 5.82
N LYS A 139 -1.19 3.96 5.24
CA LYS A 139 -2.19 4.98 5.58
C LYS A 139 -3.38 4.35 6.28
N GLU A 140 -3.75 4.92 7.42
CA GLU A 140 -5.02 4.61 8.07
C GLU A 140 -6.19 5.19 7.27
N VAL A 141 -7.25 4.41 7.13
CA VAL A 141 -8.50 4.85 6.51
C VAL A 141 -9.36 5.48 7.60
N PRO A 142 -9.63 6.81 7.55
CA PRO A 142 -10.44 7.47 8.58
C PRO A 142 -11.81 6.80 8.71
N HIS A 143 -12.21 6.55 9.96
CA HIS A 143 -13.45 5.84 10.27
C HIS A 143 -14.69 6.54 9.66
N ASP A 144 -14.74 7.86 9.75
CA ASP A 144 -15.85 8.65 9.19
C ASP A 144 -15.90 8.58 7.67
N PHE A 145 -14.73 8.64 7.01
CA PHE A 145 -14.64 8.44 5.57
C PHE A 145 -15.15 7.05 5.18
N TYR A 146 -14.65 6.00 5.86
CA TYR A 146 -15.05 4.62 5.55
C TYR A 146 -16.56 4.42 5.69
N ASN A 147 -17.15 4.85 6.79
CA ASN A 147 -18.56 4.65 7.09
C ASN A 147 -19.51 5.48 6.21
N ASN A 148 -19.02 6.57 5.64
CA ASN A 148 -19.82 7.40 4.74
C ASN A 148 -19.66 7.00 3.30
N TYR A 149 -18.45 6.64 2.86
CA TYR A 149 -18.14 6.36 1.46
C TYR A 149 -18.55 4.94 1.03
N PHE A 150 -18.16 3.91 1.77
CA PHE A 150 -18.34 2.52 1.34
C PHE A 150 -19.81 2.07 1.28
N PRO A 151 -20.73 2.51 2.14
CA PRO A 151 -22.15 2.23 1.98
C PRO A 151 -22.74 2.70 0.66
N LEU A 152 -22.16 3.72 0.01
CA LEU A 152 -22.60 4.19 -1.31
C LEU A 152 -22.31 3.19 -2.43
N LEU A 153 -21.39 2.25 -2.22
CA LEU A 153 -21.07 1.18 -3.18
C LEU A 153 -22.01 0.00 -3.06
N ILE A 154 -22.80 -0.08 -1.99
CA ILE A 154 -23.79 -1.14 -1.76
C ILE A 154 -25.13 -0.63 -2.27
N GLU A 155 -25.71 -1.30 -3.27
CA GLU A 155 -26.91 -0.87 -3.98
C GLU A 155 -28.12 -0.64 -3.02
N ASP A 156 -28.28 -1.53 -2.04
CA ASP A 156 -29.35 -1.43 -1.04
C ASP A 156 -29.20 -0.24 -0.08
N LEU A 157 -27.99 0.26 0.12
CA LEU A 157 -27.70 1.40 1.01
C LEU A 157 -27.63 2.72 0.25
N ARG A 158 -27.44 2.69 -1.06
CA ARG A 158 -27.37 3.87 -1.93
C ARG A 158 -28.66 4.70 -1.91
N SER A 159 -29.82 4.06 -1.75
CA SER A 159 -31.11 4.72 -1.63
C SER A 159 -31.31 5.46 -0.30
N GLN A 160 -30.47 5.17 0.70
CA GLN A 160 -30.60 5.72 2.07
C GLN A 160 -29.60 6.86 2.33
N LYS A 161 -28.56 6.99 1.50
CA LYS A 161 -27.55 8.06 1.62
C LYS A 161 -27.42 8.81 0.30
N SER A 162 -27.46 10.12 0.36
CA SER A 162 -27.13 11.02 -0.76
C SER A 162 -25.63 11.30 -0.79
N VAL A 163 -25.07 11.56 -1.97
CA VAL A 163 -23.67 12.01 -2.13
C VAL A 163 -23.41 13.32 -1.37
N THR A 164 -24.46 14.10 -1.09
CA THR A 164 -24.39 15.34 -0.30
C THR A 164 -24.31 15.11 1.21
N ASP A 165 -24.48 13.88 1.68
CA ASP A 165 -24.43 13.52 3.10
C ASP A 165 -23.04 12.94 3.50
N VAL A 166 -22.05 13.01 2.60
CA VAL A 166 -20.68 12.50 2.78
C VAL A 166 -19.68 13.64 2.95
#